data_33931336059959baa2b360daad28c40a
#
_entry.id   33931336059959baa2b360daad28c40a
#
_cell.length_a   1.000
_cell.length_b   1.000
_cell.length_c   1.000
_cell.angle_alpha   90.00
_cell.angle_beta   90.00
_cell.angle_gamma   90.00
#
_symmetry.space_group_name_H-M   'P 1'
#
loop_
_entity.id
_entity.type
_entity.pdbx_description
1 polymer ?
#
loop_
_entity_poly.entity_id
_entity_poly.type
_entity_poly.pdbx_seq_one_letter_code
_entity_poly.pdbx_strand_id
1 'polypeptide(L)'
;DVCLFNGGIRTSEQEYMAQLLRRKSKVLVAFGSCAHEGCIPGLANGNSRRQVFDTVYRDTPSTENPEDLKPKHKTEMPEGTLHLPIFYDTLRTLDQTVAVDYYLPGCPPEADRIWDAITAIVEHQLPPPGSVIGANTTVCQECPRVRNEKKVKKFHRTWEIVPDDETCLLEQGLLCSGIATRAGCGARCPQVNSP
;
A
#
# COMPACT_ATOMS: atom_id res chain seq x y z
N ASP A 1 16.38 -10.81 -16.62
CA ASP A 1 15.90 -11.04 -15.25
C ASP A 1 14.93 -9.93 -14.86
N VAL A 2 13.79 -10.30 -14.28
CA VAL A 2 12.74 -9.41 -13.83
C VAL A 2 12.66 -9.50 -12.30
N CYS A 3 12.47 -8.36 -11.63
CA CYS A 3 12.24 -8.30 -10.20
C CYS A 3 10.88 -7.63 -9.91
N LEU A 4 10.04 -8.30 -9.14
CA LEU A 4 8.83 -7.75 -8.57
C LEU A 4 9.15 -7.34 -7.12
N PHE A 5 9.34 -6.04 -6.91
CA PHE A 5 9.69 -5.49 -5.60
C PHE A 5 8.44 -5.08 -4.83
N ASN A 6 8.21 -5.71 -3.68
CA ASN A 6 7.06 -5.43 -2.81
C ASN A 6 7.50 -4.63 -1.56
N GLY A 7 6.62 -3.75 -1.11
CA GLY A 7 6.81 -2.96 0.11
C GLY A 7 7.42 -1.59 -0.14
N GLY A 8 7.20 -0.69 0.82
CA GLY A 8 7.82 0.63 0.85
C GLY A 8 9.18 0.62 1.54
N ILE A 9 9.95 1.66 1.36
CA ILE A 9 11.31 1.80 1.90
C ILE A 9 11.27 2.65 3.17
N ARG A 10 11.41 2.03 4.33
CA ARG A 10 11.43 2.70 5.64
C ARG A 10 12.70 2.43 6.44
N THR A 11 13.54 1.48 5.99
CA THR A 11 14.77 1.11 6.69
C THR A 11 15.97 1.13 5.74
N SER A 12 17.17 1.27 6.33
CA SER A 12 18.44 1.22 5.57
C SER A 12 18.65 -0.12 4.86
N GLU A 13 18.15 -1.21 5.41
CA GLU A 13 18.21 -2.54 4.77
C GLU A 13 17.31 -2.60 3.53
N GLN A 14 16.07 -2.09 3.63
CA GLN A 14 15.16 -2.02 2.48
C GLN A 14 15.72 -1.14 1.37
N GLU A 15 16.35 -0.02 1.71
CA GLU A 15 17.03 0.84 0.74
C GLU A 15 18.20 0.11 0.05
N TYR A 16 19.04 -0.57 0.82
CA TYR A 16 20.13 -1.40 0.26
C TYR A 16 19.60 -2.48 -0.67
N MET A 17 18.54 -3.19 -0.27
CA MET A 17 17.90 -4.22 -1.09
C MET A 17 17.32 -3.64 -2.38
N ALA A 18 16.66 -2.49 -2.32
CA ALA A 18 16.14 -1.82 -3.51
C ALA A 18 17.27 -1.48 -4.51
N GLN A 19 18.36 -0.91 -4.00
CA GLN A 19 19.53 -0.59 -4.81
C GLN A 19 20.20 -1.84 -5.38
N LEU A 20 20.33 -2.91 -4.59
CA LEU A 20 20.90 -4.18 -5.04
C LEU A 20 20.07 -4.81 -6.15
N LEU A 21 18.75 -4.92 -5.93
CA LEU A 21 17.82 -5.52 -6.88
C LEU A 21 17.73 -4.70 -8.17
N ARG A 22 17.74 -3.35 -8.09
CA ARG A 22 17.83 -2.51 -9.30
C ARG A 22 19.07 -2.83 -10.14
N ARG A 23 20.21 -2.98 -9.51
CA ARG A 23 21.48 -3.33 -10.25
C ARG A 23 21.47 -4.73 -10.83
N LYS A 24 20.71 -5.66 -10.25
CA LYS A 24 20.66 -7.08 -10.67
C LYS A 24 19.56 -7.38 -11.67
N SER A 25 18.57 -6.50 -11.81
CA SER A 25 17.40 -6.73 -12.66
C SER A 25 17.49 -5.90 -13.95
N LYS A 26 17.09 -6.51 -15.06
CA LYS A 26 16.85 -5.78 -16.32
C LYS A 26 15.54 -4.99 -16.25
N VAL A 27 14.52 -5.59 -15.63
CA VAL A 27 13.21 -4.97 -15.41
C VAL A 27 12.90 -5.01 -13.92
N LEU A 28 12.61 -3.85 -13.35
CA LEU A 28 12.17 -3.68 -11.95
C LEU A 28 10.74 -3.15 -11.92
N VAL A 29 9.86 -3.92 -11.30
CA VAL A 29 8.43 -3.57 -11.14
C VAL A 29 8.15 -3.21 -9.69
N ALA A 30 7.59 -2.04 -9.45
CA ALA A 30 7.00 -1.70 -8.15
C ALA A 30 5.70 -2.50 -7.98
N PHE A 31 5.78 -3.60 -7.23
CA PHE A 31 4.69 -4.55 -7.03
C PHE A 31 3.91 -4.20 -5.78
N GLY A 32 2.65 -3.86 -5.96
CA GLY A 32 1.75 -3.47 -4.88
C GLY A 32 1.79 -1.98 -4.54
N SER A 33 0.71 -1.48 -3.97
CA SER A 33 0.53 -0.06 -3.66
C SER A 33 1.55 0.50 -2.66
N CYS A 34 2.10 -0.34 -1.77
CA CYS A 34 3.14 0.13 -0.84
C CYS A 34 4.43 0.52 -1.58
N ALA A 35 4.84 -0.25 -2.59
CA ALA A 35 6.01 0.04 -3.41
C ALA A 35 5.76 1.22 -4.36
N HIS A 36 4.53 1.36 -4.88
CA HIS A 36 4.15 2.38 -5.85
C HIS A 36 3.77 3.72 -5.21
N GLU A 37 2.93 3.72 -4.18
CA GLU A 37 2.27 4.93 -3.65
C GLU A 37 2.53 5.15 -2.14
N GLY A 38 3.21 4.21 -1.48
CA GLY A 38 3.40 4.22 -0.02
C GLY A 38 2.21 3.62 0.75
N CYS A 39 1.00 3.72 0.23
CA CYS A 39 -0.25 3.11 0.73
C CYS A 39 -0.41 3.25 2.27
N ILE A 40 -0.94 2.21 2.94
CA ILE A 40 -1.20 2.22 4.39
C ILE A 40 0.06 2.50 5.22
N PRO A 41 1.23 1.88 4.97
CA PRO A 41 2.45 2.23 5.71
C PRO A 41 2.88 3.69 5.53
N GLY A 42 2.57 4.29 4.36
CA GLY A 42 2.85 5.70 4.07
C GLY A 42 2.03 6.68 4.92
N LEU A 43 0.89 6.27 5.47
CA LEU A 43 0.10 7.09 6.39
C LEU A 43 0.89 7.50 7.64
N ALA A 44 1.85 6.66 8.05
CA ALA A 44 2.75 6.98 9.16
C ALA A 44 3.70 8.15 8.88
N ASN A 45 3.80 8.64 7.64
CA ASN A 45 4.59 9.83 7.30
C ASN A 45 4.02 11.15 7.87
N GLY A 46 2.76 11.14 8.32
CA GLY A 46 2.18 12.22 9.11
C GLY A 46 2.75 12.37 10.52
N ASN A 47 3.58 11.41 10.96
CA ASN A 47 4.19 11.37 12.28
C ASN A 47 5.71 11.21 12.17
N SER A 48 6.45 11.78 13.13
CA SER A 48 7.89 11.53 13.27
C SER A 48 8.14 10.07 13.69
N ARG A 49 9.35 9.56 13.42
CA ARG A 49 9.80 8.26 13.92
C ARG A 49 9.57 8.10 15.43
N ARG A 50 9.86 9.16 16.20
CA ARG A 50 9.65 9.16 17.66
C ARG A 50 8.19 8.91 18.01
N GLN A 51 7.25 9.64 17.39
CA GLN A 51 5.82 9.46 17.63
C GLN A 51 5.35 8.05 17.23
N VAL A 52 5.83 7.51 16.10
CA VAL A 52 5.53 6.13 15.69
C VAL A 52 6.00 5.13 16.76
N PHE A 53 7.23 5.27 17.27
CA PHE A 53 7.76 4.39 18.30
C PHE A 53 7.06 4.58 19.65
N ASP A 54 6.74 5.81 20.03
CA ASP A 54 5.98 6.08 21.27
C ASP A 54 4.61 5.41 21.19
N THR A 55 3.90 5.55 20.07
CA THR A 55 2.59 4.90 19.89
C THR A 55 2.69 3.37 20.00
N VAL A 56 3.65 2.75 19.30
CA VAL A 56 3.74 1.28 19.23
C VAL A 56 4.26 0.67 20.54
N TYR A 57 5.27 1.29 21.15
CA TYR A 57 5.98 0.69 22.29
C TYR A 57 5.57 1.23 23.66
N ARG A 58 4.74 2.29 23.71
CA ARG A 58 4.31 2.90 24.98
C ARG A 58 2.80 3.15 25.07
N ASP A 59 2.21 3.80 24.05
CA ASP A 59 0.87 4.37 24.17
C ASP A 59 -0.24 3.39 23.75
N THR A 60 0.07 2.31 23.04
CA THR A 60 -0.90 1.30 22.61
C THR A 60 -1.42 0.52 23.82
N PRO A 61 -2.75 0.42 24.03
CA PRO A 61 -3.34 -0.21 25.23
C PRO A 61 -2.97 -1.69 25.45
N SER A 62 -2.59 -2.39 24.39
CA SER A 62 -2.15 -3.79 24.42
C SER A 62 -0.65 -3.97 24.68
N THR A 63 0.11 -2.88 24.81
CA THR A 63 1.55 -2.93 25.04
C THR A 63 1.86 -2.78 26.51
N GLU A 64 2.51 -3.78 27.08
CA GLU A 64 3.08 -3.75 28.42
C GLU A 64 4.60 -3.54 28.30
N ASN A 65 5.10 -2.36 28.64
CA ASN A 65 6.50 -1.96 28.48
C ASN A 65 6.93 -0.98 29.61
N PRO A 66 6.98 -1.48 30.86
CA PRO A 66 7.27 -0.64 32.03
C PRO A 66 8.68 -0.01 32.02
N GLU A 67 9.62 -0.62 31.29
CA GLU A 67 11.00 -0.15 31.19
C GLU A 67 11.21 0.82 30.01
N ASP A 68 10.14 1.19 29.27
CA ASP A 68 10.19 2.03 28.05
C ASP A 68 11.25 1.57 27.02
N LEU A 69 11.36 0.25 26.85
CA LEU A 69 12.28 -0.35 25.89
C LEU A 69 11.82 -0.09 24.46
N LYS A 70 12.74 0.40 23.64
CA LYS A 70 12.49 0.66 22.20
C LYS A 70 13.65 0.11 21.37
N PRO A 71 13.39 -0.30 20.12
CA PRO A 71 14.45 -0.75 19.21
C PRO A 71 15.56 0.30 19.07
N LYS A 72 16.81 -0.13 19.26
CA LYS A 72 18.01 0.69 19.09
C LYS A 72 18.78 0.19 17.88
N HIS A 73 19.34 1.11 17.11
CA HIS A 73 20.20 0.75 15.97
C HIS A 73 21.40 -0.11 16.40
N LYS A 74 21.93 0.15 17.61
CA LYS A 74 23.08 -0.56 18.18
C LYS A 74 22.79 -0.94 19.62
N THR A 75 23.07 -2.20 19.98
CA THR A 75 22.93 -2.71 21.34
C THR A 75 24.17 -3.55 21.66
N GLU A 76 24.88 -3.20 22.75
CA GLU A 76 25.98 -4.00 23.26
C GLU A 76 25.44 -5.14 24.14
N MET A 77 25.88 -6.36 23.87
CA MET A 77 25.55 -7.57 24.60
C MET A 77 26.85 -8.26 25.01
N PRO A 78 26.82 -9.16 26.02
CA PRO A 78 28.02 -9.91 26.43
C PRO A 78 28.67 -10.70 25.27
N GLU A 79 27.85 -11.19 24.35
CA GLU A 79 28.26 -12.00 23.21
C GLU A 79 28.74 -11.17 22.01
N GLY A 80 28.56 -9.85 22.04
CA GLY A 80 28.94 -8.94 20.95
C GLY A 80 27.92 -7.84 20.70
N THR A 81 28.21 -7.01 19.71
CA THR A 81 27.34 -5.90 19.33
C THR A 81 26.28 -6.34 18.34
N LEU A 82 25.03 -6.10 18.68
CA LEU A 82 23.88 -6.31 17.78
C LEU A 82 23.56 -5.02 17.03
N HIS A 83 23.26 -5.16 15.75
CA HIS A 83 22.84 -4.05 14.89
C HIS A 83 21.47 -4.31 14.29
N LEU A 84 20.58 -3.32 14.35
CA LEU A 84 19.33 -3.27 13.61
C LEU A 84 19.45 -2.27 12.47
N PRO A 85 18.71 -2.46 11.38
CA PRO A 85 18.62 -1.44 10.33
C PRO A 85 18.16 -0.08 10.91
N ILE A 86 18.68 1.00 10.33
CA ILE A 86 18.22 2.35 10.69
C ILE A 86 16.77 2.49 10.22
N PHE A 87 15.86 2.83 11.13
CA PHE A 87 14.47 3.15 10.80
C PHE A 87 14.38 4.64 10.45
N TYR A 88 13.97 4.96 9.22
CA TYR A 88 13.88 6.34 8.72
C TYR A 88 12.64 7.07 9.25
N ASP A 89 12.69 8.41 9.26
CA ASP A 89 11.54 9.24 9.66
C ASP A 89 10.36 9.12 8.68
N THR A 90 10.65 8.93 7.40
CA THR A 90 9.64 8.80 6.36
C THR A 90 9.78 7.49 5.60
N LEU A 91 8.65 6.91 5.24
CA LEU A 91 8.58 5.86 4.25
C LEU A 91 8.66 6.49 2.86
N ARG A 92 9.48 5.90 1.99
CA ARG A 92 9.59 6.26 0.57
C ARG A 92 9.00 5.17 -0.31
N THR A 93 8.49 5.54 -1.45
CA THR A 93 8.14 4.61 -2.51
C THR A 93 9.40 4.06 -3.18
N LEU A 94 9.25 3.02 -4.00
CA LEU A 94 10.41 2.43 -4.67
C LEU A 94 11.06 3.42 -5.64
N ASP A 95 10.26 4.17 -6.39
CA ASP A 95 10.74 5.16 -7.37
C ASP A 95 11.36 6.42 -6.73
N GLN A 96 11.05 6.70 -5.48
CA GLN A 96 11.77 7.71 -4.68
C GLN A 96 13.17 7.25 -4.25
N THR A 97 13.49 5.97 -4.45
CA THR A 97 14.76 5.38 -4.02
C THR A 97 15.61 4.92 -5.20
N VAL A 98 15.01 4.30 -6.22
CA VAL A 98 15.67 3.78 -7.42
C VAL A 98 14.79 3.97 -8.64
N ALA A 99 15.39 3.92 -9.84
CA ALA A 99 14.63 3.94 -11.09
C ALA A 99 13.76 2.68 -11.21
N VAL A 100 12.48 2.85 -11.50
CA VAL A 100 11.47 1.80 -11.64
C VAL A 100 11.01 1.76 -13.10
N ASP A 101 10.89 0.56 -13.66
CA ASP A 101 10.48 0.41 -15.05
C ASP A 101 8.95 0.34 -15.19
N TYR A 102 8.25 -0.34 -14.26
CA TYR A 102 6.79 -0.49 -14.30
C TYR A 102 6.19 -0.49 -12.90
N TYR A 103 4.89 -0.19 -12.83
CA TYR A 103 4.12 -0.18 -11.59
C TYR A 103 2.93 -1.12 -11.70
N LEU A 104 2.73 -1.98 -10.71
CA LEU A 104 1.58 -2.87 -10.57
C LEU A 104 0.89 -2.58 -9.23
N PRO A 105 -0.06 -1.64 -9.18
CA PRO A 105 -0.74 -1.27 -7.94
C PRO A 105 -1.69 -2.36 -7.45
N GLY A 106 -2.00 -2.31 -6.16
CA GLY A 106 -2.95 -3.19 -5.47
C GLY A 106 -2.49 -3.45 -4.04
N CYS A 107 -3.42 -3.81 -3.15
CA CYS A 107 -3.11 -4.05 -1.73
C CYS A 107 -3.74 -5.38 -1.23
N PRO A 108 -3.19 -6.52 -1.69
CA PRO A 108 -2.23 -6.76 -2.78
C PRO A 108 -2.84 -6.56 -4.16
N PRO A 109 -2.03 -6.59 -5.25
CA PRO A 109 -2.59 -6.68 -6.59
C PRO A 109 -3.46 -7.92 -6.77
N GLU A 110 -4.55 -7.80 -7.50
CA GLU A 110 -5.44 -8.92 -7.80
C GLU A 110 -4.74 -9.99 -8.66
N ALA A 111 -5.11 -11.25 -8.46
CA ALA A 111 -4.47 -12.39 -9.14
C ALA A 111 -4.49 -12.25 -10.67
N ASP A 112 -5.61 -11.80 -11.22
CA ASP A 112 -5.75 -11.60 -12.67
C ASP A 112 -4.80 -10.50 -13.17
N ARG A 113 -4.60 -9.42 -12.39
CA ARG A 113 -3.65 -8.35 -12.72
C ARG A 113 -2.19 -8.82 -12.65
N ILE A 114 -1.88 -9.67 -11.68
CA ILE A 114 -0.55 -10.30 -11.59
C ILE A 114 -0.32 -11.17 -12.81
N TRP A 115 -1.32 -11.96 -13.20
CA TRP A 115 -1.24 -12.82 -14.38
C TRP A 115 -1.08 -12.03 -15.67
N ASP A 116 -1.86 -10.97 -15.88
CA ASP A 116 -1.73 -10.07 -17.02
C ASP A 116 -0.31 -9.48 -17.11
N ALA A 117 0.24 -9.03 -15.97
CA ALA A 117 1.58 -8.47 -15.92
C ALA A 117 2.66 -9.53 -16.27
N ILE A 118 2.55 -10.74 -15.72
CA ILE A 118 3.48 -11.83 -16.00
C ILE A 118 3.40 -12.21 -17.49
N THR A 119 2.19 -12.32 -18.02
CA THR A 119 1.97 -12.65 -19.45
C THR A 119 2.61 -11.57 -20.34
N ALA A 120 2.37 -10.30 -20.06
CA ALA A 120 2.97 -9.20 -20.82
C ALA A 120 4.53 -9.22 -20.77
N ILE A 121 5.10 -9.62 -19.64
CA ILE A 121 6.55 -9.77 -19.48
C ILE A 121 7.07 -10.93 -20.34
N VAL A 122 6.41 -12.09 -20.27
CA VAL A 122 6.85 -13.31 -20.98
C VAL A 122 6.69 -13.16 -22.49
N GLU A 123 5.61 -12.52 -22.93
CA GLU A 123 5.32 -12.30 -24.36
C GLU A 123 6.01 -11.06 -24.95
N HIS A 124 6.82 -10.36 -24.15
CA HIS A 124 7.49 -9.10 -24.55
C HIS A 124 6.52 -8.02 -25.04
N GLN A 125 5.32 -7.96 -24.46
CA GLN A 125 4.24 -7.01 -24.78
C GLN A 125 4.07 -5.94 -23.69
N LEU A 126 5.15 -5.60 -22.99
CA LEU A 126 5.12 -4.54 -21.96
C LEU A 126 4.81 -3.17 -22.60
N PRO A 127 4.00 -2.34 -21.94
CA PRO A 127 3.79 -0.97 -22.35
C PRO A 127 5.10 -0.16 -22.27
N PRO A 128 5.12 1.11 -22.71
CA PRO A 128 6.30 1.95 -22.53
C PRO A 128 6.78 2.01 -21.07
N PRO A 129 8.09 2.05 -20.80
CA PRO A 129 8.62 2.18 -19.45
C PRO A 129 8.03 3.38 -18.71
N GLY A 130 7.81 3.23 -17.40
CA GLY A 130 7.12 4.20 -16.55
C GLY A 130 5.60 4.01 -16.49
N SER A 131 5.06 3.05 -17.26
CA SER A 131 3.61 2.78 -17.25
C SER A 131 3.16 2.05 -16.00
N VAL A 132 1.91 2.35 -15.62
CA VAL A 132 1.15 1.57 -14.62
C VAL A 132 0.40 0.46 -15.35
N ILE A 133 0.67 -0.78 -14.96
CA ILE A 133 -0.02 -1.95 -15.50
C ILE A 133 -1.39 -2.06 -14.82
N GLY A 134 -2.46 -1.90 -15.59
CA GLY A 134 -3.84 -1.96 -15.10
C GLY A 134 -4.74 -0.85 -15.63
N ALA A 135 -5.97 -0.82 -15.16
CA ALA A 135 -6.97 0.16 -15.59
C ALA A 135 -6.60 1.58 -15.13
N ASN A 136 -6.83 2.57 -16.00
CA ASN A 136 -6.66 3.99 -15.66
C ASN A 136 -8.02 4.63 -15.32
N THR A 137 -8.84 3.93 -14.55
CA THR A 137 -10.19 4.30 -14.13
C THR A 137 -10.35 4.06 -12.65
N THR A 138 -11.43 4.54 -12.05
CA THR A 138 -11.72 4.29 -10.62
C THR A 138 -12.62 3.07 -10.42
N VAL A 139 -12.60 2.49 -9.22
CA VAL A 139 -13.50 1.40 -8.82
C VAL A 139 -14.97 1.73 -9.07
N CYS A 140 -15.36 3.00 -8.99
CA CYS A 140 -16.71 3.44 -9.31
C CYS A 140 -17.17 3.07 -10.72
N GLN A 141 -16.27 2.88 -11.68
CA GLN A 141 -16.60 2.57 -13.07
C GLN A 141 -16.85 1.08 -13.30
N GLU A 142 -16.31 0.23 -12.45
CA GLU A 142 -16.57 -1.21 -12.46
C GLU A 142 -17.55 -1.67 -11.36
N CYS A 143 -17.95 -0.75 -10.46
CA CYS A 143 -18.86 -1.04 -9.36
C CYS A 143 -20.28 -1.28 -9.91
N PRO A 144 -20.93 -2.42 -9.56
CA PRO A 144 -22.27 -2.74 -10.03
C PRO A 144 -23.38 -1.93 -9.37
N ARG A 145 -23.08 -1.21 -8.27
CA ARG A 145 -24.08 -0.44 -7.52
C ARG A 145 -24.60 0.75 -8.31
N VAL A 146 -25.88 1.00 -8.18
CA VAL A 146 -26.59 2.08 -8.89
C VAL A 146 -26.33 3.43 -8.18
N ARG A 147 -26.04 4.44 -8.97
CA ARG A 147 -25.93 5.84 -8.55
C ARG A 147 -27.16 6.60 -9.01
N ASN A 148 -28.08 6.87 -8.08
CA ASN A 148 -29.37 7.47 -8.37
C ASN A 148 -29.31 9.01 -8.37
N GLU A 149 -29.10 9.59 -7.17
CA GLU A 149 -29.16 11.04 -6.95
C GLU A 149 -27.80 11.71 -7.05
N LYS A 150 -26.70 10.96 -6.87
CA LYS A 150 -25.32 11.46 -6.74
C LYS A 150 -25.17 12.53 -5.65
N LYS A 151 -25.90 12.35 -4.54
CA LYS A 151 -25.90 13.24 -3.39
C LYS A 151 -25.68 12.47 -2.10
N VAL A 152 -24.89 13.04 -1.20
CA VAL A 152 -24.75 12.55 0.16
C VAL A 152 -25.55 13.45 1.07
N LYS A 153 -26.61 12.93 1.70
CA LYS A 153 -27.50 13.69 2.60
C LYS A 153 -26.92 13.78 4.01
N LYS A 154 -26.30 12.70 4.49
CA LYS A 154 -25.69 12.58 5.81
C LYS A 154 -24.60 11.53 5.75
N PHE A 155 -23.51 11.72 6.50
CA PHE A 155 -22.50 10.69 6.70
C PHE A 155 -22.83 9.82 7.91
N HIS A 156 -22.62 8.53 7.75
CA HIS A 156 -22.78 7.52 8.77
C HIS A 156 -21.47 6.76 8.99
N ARG A 157 -21.26 6.29 10.21
CA ARG A 157 -20.26 5.28 10.50
C ARG A 157 -20.78 3.90 10.05
N THR A 158 -19.89 3.00 9.72
CA THR A 158 -20.25 1.66 9.19
C THR A 158 -21.10 0.83 10.15
N TRP A 159 -21.10 1.12 11.44
CA TRP A 159 -21.90 0.46 12.46
C TRP A 159 -23.25 1.14 12.74
N GLU A 160 -23.51 2.31 12.16
CA GLU A 160 -24.78 3.06 12.38
C GLU A 160 -25.89 2.62 11.46
N ILE A 161 -25.55 2.07 10.29
CA ILE A 161 -26.51 1.62 9.28
C ILE A 161 -26.08 0.30 8.65
N VAL A 162 -27.08 -0.48 8.23
CA VAL A 162 -26.89 -1.60 7.32
C VAL A 162 -27.27 -1.11 5.93
N PRO A 163 -26.32 -0.95 5.01
CA PRO A 163 -26.63 -0.48 3.66
C PRO A 163 -27.40 -1.55 2.86
N ASP A 164 -28.20 -1.11 1.90
CA ASP A 164 -28.74 -2.01 0.89
C ASP A 164 -27.65 -2.47 -0.09
N ASP A 165 -27.91 -3.53 -0.83
CA ASP A 165 -26.94 -4.16 -1.73
C ASP A 165 -26.93 -3.55 -3.15
N GLU A 166 -27.85 -2.66 -3.47
CA GLU A 166 -28.05 -2.13 -4.82
C GLU A 166 -27.52 -0.70 -4.98
N THR A 167 -27.82 0.16 -4.00
CA THR A 167 -27.50 1.59 -4.09
C THR A 167 -26.04 1.86 -3.77
N CYS A 168 -25.45 2.87 -4.41
CA CYS A 168 -24.09 3.34 -4.13
C CYS A 168 -23.89 3.63 -2.62
N LEU A 169 -22.87 3.05 -2.01
CA LEU A 169 -22.59 3.22 -0.58
C LEU A 169 -22.41 4.69 -0.18
N LEU A 170 -21.80 5.49 -1.06
CA LEU A 170 -21.62 6.92 -0.80
C LEU A 170 -22.97 7.67 -0.77
N GLU A 171 -23.91 7.32 -1.64
CA GLU A 171 -25.28 7.89 -1.60
C GLU A 171 -26.04 7.51 -0.33
N GLN A 172 -25.77 6.32 0.22
CA GLN A 172 -26.31 5.88 1.50
C GLN A 172 -25.61 6.54 2.70
N GLY A 173 -24.59 7.37 2.46
CA GLY A 173 -23.88 8.11 3.50
C GLY A 173 -22.67 7.38 4.08
N LEU A 174 -22.25 6.26 3.52
CA LEU A 174 -21.00 5.60 3.90
C LEU A 174 -19.84 6.15 3.08
N LEU A 175 -18.74 6.53 3.74
CA LEU A 175 -17.57 7.09 3.08
C LEU A 175 -16.85 5.98 2.29
N CYS A 176 -17.23 5.81 1.05
CA CYS A 176 -16.64 4.82 0.15
C CYS A 176 -15.40 5.38 -0.55
N SER A 177 -14.28 4.66 -0.45
CA SER A 177 -13.00 5.02 -1.08
C SER A 177 -12.92 4.68 -2.57
N GLY A 178 -13.94 4.04 -3.14
CA GLY A 178 -13.95 3.60 -4.55
C GLY A 178 -13.75 4.73 -5.56
N ILE A 179 -14.11 5.96 -5.21
CA ILE A 179 -13.89 7.15 -6.05
C ILE A 179 -12.40 7.51 -6.21
N ALA A 180 -11.59 7.19 -5.20
CA ALA A 180 -10.15 7.48 -5.16
C ALA A 180 -9.29 6.23 -5.40
N THR A 181 -9.91 5.06 -5.56
CA THR A 181 -9.22 3.78 -5.73
C THR A 181 -9.22 3.38 -7.20
N ARG A 182 -8.07 2.95 -7.71
CA ARG A 182 -7.91 2.46 -9.10
C ARG A 182 -8.72 1.19 -9.31
N ALA A 183 -9.40 1.09 -10.45
CA ALA A 183 -10.14 -0.08 -10.90
C ALA A 183 -9.22 -1.28 -11.20
N GLY A 184 -9.83 -2.46 -11.36
CA GLY A 184 -9.17 -3.70 -11.71
C GLY A 184 -9.33 -4.80 -10.65
N CYS A 185 -10.01 -4.51 -9.53
CA CYS A 185 -10.34 -5.50 -8.50
C CYS A 185 -11.79 -6.03 -8.62
N GLY A 186 -12.55 -5.61 -9.65
CA GLY A 186 -13.95 -5.97 -9.81
C GLY A 186 -14.87 -5.38 -8.74
N ALA A 187 -14.46 -4.28 -8.09
CA ALA A 187 -15.23 -3.60 -7.04
C ALA A 187 -15.65 -4.54 -5.88
N ARG A 188 -14.81 -5.48 -5.49
CA ARG A 188 -15.15 -6.53 -4.50
C ARG A 188 -15.60 -5.96 -3.14
N CYS A 189 -14.93 -4.91 -2.65
CA CYS A 189 -15.28 -4.30 -1.36
C CYS A 189 -16.71 -3.73 -1.37
N PRO A 190 -17.10 -2.86 -2.31
CA PRO A 190 -18.48 -2.37 -2.36
C PRO A 190 -19.53 -3.47 -2.48
N GLN A 191 -19.23 -4.58 -3.18
CA GLN A 191 -20.18 -5.69 -3.34
C GLN A 191 -20.53 -6.41 -2.03
N VAL A 192 -19.65 -6.32 -1.03
CA VAL A 192 -19.87 -6.89 0.31
C VAL A 192 -20.09 -5.82 1.37
N ASN A 193 -20.63 -4.67 0.97
CA ASN A 193 -20.97 -3.56 1.86
C ASN A 193 -19.75 -2.93 2.59
N SER A 194 -18.54 -3.14 2.08
CA SER A 194 -17.31 -2.52 2.60
C SER A 194 -17.00 -1.25 1.77
N PRO A 195 -17.12 -0.06 2.37
CA PRO A 195 -16.92 1.21 1.68
C PRO A 195 -15.44 1.56 1.47
#